data_d0de3a00a1698211230279188bf3e2cd
#
_entry.id   d0de3a00a1698211230279188bf3e2cd
#
_cell.length_a   1.000
_cell.length_b   1.000
_cell.length_c   1.000
_cell.angle_alpha   90.00
_cell.angle_beta   90.00
_cell.angle_gamma   90.00
#
_symmetry.space_group_name_H-M   'P 1'
#
loop_
_entity.id
_entity.type
_entity.pdbx_description
1 polymer ?
#
loop_
_entity_poly.entity_id
_entity_poly.type
_entity_poly.pdbx_seq_one_letter_code
_entity_poly.pdbx_strand_id
1 'polypeptide(L)'
;MAISIALIILLGLCGDYLFRRMKLPGLVGMLLVGVIIGPYVLNLMAPEMMSVSGDFRRIALIVILLRAGFELRRESLNQVGRAALIMSAVPAVFEIGGVMLVAPVLLGLTYLEAAILGAILAAVSPAVVVPLMIDFMDRGRGTKKGIPTLILGASSVDDVFVIVLFTVFLGMYGGGAEGSVWMRLAEIPVSIGLGIIAGLFPGYLLYRLFSKYDWRPPKRTIVVMGTAIFLTWLEGAVEPWVPMASLLGVMAIGFVILEKSEAVAHIISQKLKKLWMFAELLLFVLVGAQVNIHVAWKAGLAGIGVIIVGLLFRSVGSYISLLGTNLTVKERLFCVVAYIPKATVQAAIGAVPLAAGVAAGEVILAVAVLSILLTAPIGAIGIMVLGERILDNGERSAYRFKELREGMGLPRVGERVRSKAFDTIWKVIEEKEIWIEAPDTPHLEQNKTQSVPAISLRYWKEAASNGPGTGKTLTCRYSEVDKPFDHHWEILYDW
;
A
#
# COMPACT_ATOMS: atom_id res chain seq x y z
N MET A 1 0.80 -12.69 -27.46
CA MET A 1 0.91 -12.64 -26.00
C MET A 1 2.31 -12.28 -25.49
N ALA A 2 3.39 -13.03 -25.79
CA ALA A 2 4.75 -12.71 -25.30
C ALA A 2 5.24 -11.31 -25.68
N ILE A 3 5.02 -10.87 -26.92
CA ILE A 3 5.36 -9.51 -27.38
C ILE A 3 4.60 -8.45 -26.57
N SER A 4 3.31 -8.67 -26.27
CA SER A 4 2.54 -7.74 -25.43
C SER A 4 3.12 -7.59 -24.03
N ILE A 5 3.57 -8.69 -23.42
CA ILE A 5 4.26 -8.64 -22.10
C ILE A 5 5.58 -7.86 -22.21
N ALA A 6 6.36 -8.08 -23.26
CA ALA A 6 7.59 -7.34 -23.49
C ALA A 6 7.32 -5.83 -23.66
N LEU A 7 6.28 -5.44 -24.42
CA LEU A 7 5.87 -4.04 -24.57
C LEU A 7 5.43 -3.43 -23.24
N ILE A 8 4.62 -4.15 -22.45
CA ILE A 8 4.17 -3.72 -21.13
C ILE A 8 5.39 -3.41 -20.23
N ILE A 9 6.36 -4.34 -20.20
CA ILE A 9 7.56 -4.17 -19.35
C ILE A 9 8.41 -3.01 -19.85
N LEU A 10 8.81 -3.02 -21.10
CA LEU A 10 9.78 -2.05 -21.63
C LEU A 10 9.20 -0.64 -21.69
N LEU A 11 8.02 -0.50 -22.27
CA LEU A 11 7.38 0.82 -22.40
C LEU A 11 6.81 1.30 -21.05
N GLY A 12 6.29 0.38 -20.22
CA GLY A 12 5.84 0.70 -18.88
C GLY A 12 6.97 1.24 -17.99
N LEU A 13 8.15 0.59 -18.00
CA LEU A 13 9.32 1.09 -17.29
C LEU A 13 9.83 2.42 -17.86
N CYS A 14 9.78 2.59 -19.18
CA CYS A 14 10.11 3.87 -19.81
C CYS A 14 9.17 4.99 -19.35
N GLY A 15 7.85 4.72 -19.31
CA GLY A 15 6.85 5.65 -18.81
C GLY A 15 7.07 5.99 -17.34
N ASP A 16 7.32 4.99 -16.48
CA ASP A 16 7.65 5.18 -15.07
C ASP A 16 8.88 6.09 -14.91
N TYR A 17 9.97 5.76 -15.60
CA TYR A 17 11.21 6.54 -15.54
C TYR A 17 11.01 7.98 -15.99
N LEU A 18 10.32 8.21 -17.11
CA LEU A 18 10.10 9.53 -17.65
C LEU A 18 9.30 10.42 -16.67
N PHE A 19 8.23 9.88 -16.10
CA PHE A 19 7.38 10.61 -15.16
C PHE A 19 8.10 10.88 -13.84
N ARG A 20 8.86 9.92 -13.30
CA ARG A 20 9.70 10.15 -12.12
C ARG A 20 10.76 11.23 -12.35
N ARG A 21 11.35 11.28 -13.55
CA ARG A 21 12.29 12.35 -13.93
C ARG A 21 11.63 13.72 -13.96
N MET A 22 10.34 13.77 -14.29
CA MET A 22 9.51 14.99 -14.24
C MET A 22 8.98 15.30 -12.81
N LYS A 23 9.41 14.55 -11.79
CA LYS A 23 8.92 14.62 -10.39
C LYS A 23 7.42 14.30 -10.27
N LEU A 24 6.89 13.50 -11.15
CA LEU A 24 5.52 13.01 -11.15
C LEU A 24 5.48 11.52 -10.75
N PRO A 25 4.35 11.03 -10.24
CA PRO A 25 4.20 9.60 -9.94
C PRO A 25 4.36 8.74 -11.19
N GLY A 26 5.26 7.76 -11.15
CA GLY A 26 5.56 6.89 -12.30
C GLY A 26 4.39 6.06 -12.80
N LEU A 27 3.46 5.71 -11.88
CA LEU A 27 2.22 4.99 -12.23
C LEU A 27 1.36 5.73 -13.28
N VAL A 28 1.41 7.06 -13.30
CA VAL A 28 0.70 7.86 -14.35
C VAL A 28 1.31 7.61 -15.72
N GLY A 29 2.65 7.52 -15.78
CA GLY A 29 3.37 7.18 -17.02
C GLY A 29 3.02 5.77 -17.51
N MET A 30 3.00 4.78 -16.62
CA MET A 30 2.60 3.40 -16.96
C MET A 30 1.16 3.34 -17.50
N LEU A 31 0.24 4.04 -16.87
CA LEU A 31 -1.16 4.09 -17.28
C LEU A 31 -1.32 4.74 -18.66
N LEU A 32 -0.66 5.87 -18.91
CA LEU A 32 -0.67 6.53 -20.23
C LEU A 32 -0.05 5.65 -21.32
N VAL A 33 1.04 4.94 -21.03
CA VAL A 33 1.60 3.93 -21.93
C VAL A 33 0.53 2.88 -22.28
N GLY A 34 -0.21 2.40 -21.27
CA GLY A 34 -1.31 1.47 -21.49
C GLY A 34 -2.37 2.00 -22.45
N VAL A 35 -2.82 3.25 -22.26
CA VAL A 35 -3.78 3.91 -23.16
C VAL A 35 -3.23 3.96 -24.59
N ILE A 36 -1.94 4.34 -24.75
CA ILE A 36 -1.32 4.49 -26.07
C ILE A 36 -1.20 3.15 -26.80
N ILE A 37 -0.70 2.09 -26.14
CA ILE A 37 -0.50 0.78 -26.79
C ILE A 37 -1.77 -0.09 -26.82
N GLY A 38 -2.82 0.36 -26.12
CA GLY A 38 -4.11 -0.32 -26.04
C GLY A 38 -4.89 -0.33 -27.37
N PRO A 39 -6.01 -1.09 -27.41
CA PRO A 39 -6.78 -1.31 -28.63
C PRO A 39 -7.45 -0.06 -29.20
N TYR A 40 -7.63 0.97 -28.38
CA TYR A 40 -8.34 2.19 -28.78
C TYR A 40 -7.43 3.28 -29.37
N VAL A 41 -6.08 3.11 -29.36
CA VAL A 41 -5.12 4.06 -29.94
C VAL A 41 -4.22 3.36 -30.96
N LEU A 42 -3.14 2.71 -30.53
CA LEU A 42 -2.18 2.08 -31.45
C LEU A 42 -2.46 0.59 -31.71
N ASN A 43 -3.30 -0.05 -30.93
CA ASN A 43 -3.68 -1.45 -31.02
C ASN A 43 -2.47 -2.40 -31.15
N LEU A 44 -1.44 -2.19 -30.31
CA LEU A 44 -0.21 -3.00 -30.31
C LEU A 44 -0.33 -4.23 -29.42
N MET A 45 -1.37 -4.32 -28.62
CA MET A 45 -1.58 -5.43 -27.70
C MET A 45 -2.34 -6.57 -28.39
N ALA A 46 -1.81 -7.79 -28.24
CA ALA A 46 -2.47 -8.96 -28.77
C ALA A 46 -3.85 -9.19 -28.11
N PRO A 47 -4.89 -9.61 -28.86
CA PRO A 47 -6.23 -9.88 -28.32
C PRO A 47 -6.22 -10.89 -27.15
N GLU A 48 -5.34 -11.90 -27.23
CA GLU A 48 -5.17 -12.91 -26.18
C GLU A 48 -4.67 -12.28 -24.86
N MET A 49 -3.86 -11.21 -24.93
CA MET A 49 -3.42 -10.49 -23.73
C MET A 49 -4.57 -9.70 -23.11
N MET A 50 -5.41 -9.11 -23.94
CA MET A 50 -6.60 -8.39 -23.48
C MET A 50 -7.62 -9.32 -22.83
N SER A 51 -7.83 -10.52 -23.37
CA SER A 51 -8.76 -11.51 -22.82
C SER A 51 -8.35 -11.99 -21.42
N VAL A 52 -7.05 -12.15 -21.14
CA VAL A 52 -6.52 -12.56 -19.81
C VAL A 52 -6.15 -11.39 -18.91
N SER A 53 -6.33 -10.16 -19.37
CA SER A 53 -5.94 -8.95 -18.63
C SER A 53 -6.63 -8.85 -17.27
N GLY A 54 -7.87 -9.34 -17.17
CA GLY A 54 -8.64 -9.40 -15.92
C GLY A 54 -7.94 -10.23 -14.84
N ASP A 55 -7.42 -11.40 -15.23
CA ASP A 55 -6.73 -12.31 -14.29
C ASP A 55 -5.40 -11.72 -13.81
N PHE A 56 -4.61 -11.11 -14.71
CA PHE A 56 -3.37 -10.45 -14.31
C PHE A 56 -3.62 -9.28 -13.33
N ARG A 57 -4.67 -8.48 -13.57
CA ARG A 57 -5.05 -7.39 -12.67
C ARG A 57 -5.55 -7.91 -11.33
N ARG A 58 -6.32 -9.02 -11.32
CA ARG A 58 -6.76 -9.68 -10.09
C ARG A 58 -5.57 -10.21 -9.28
N ILE A 59 -4.57 -10.83 -9.94
CA ILE A 59 -3.33 -11.26 -9.28
C ILE A 59 -2.57 -10.06 -8.70
N ALA A 60 -2.45 -8.96 -9.45
CA ALA A 60 -1.82 -7.74 -8.95
C ALA A 60 -2.55 -7.16 -7.73
N LEU A 61 -3.89 -7.17 -7.75
CA LEU A 61 -4.72 -6.76 -6.61
C LEU A 61 -4.48 -7.66 -5.38
N ILE A 62 -4.39 -8.98 -5.57
CA ILE A 62 -4.07 -9.91 -4.49
C ILE A 62 -2.69 -9.61 -3.89
N VAL A 63 -1.68 -9.33 -4.71
CA VAL A 63 -0.33 -8.98 -4.23
C VAL A 63 -0.36 -7.71 -3.36
N ILE A 64 -1.06 -6.66 -3.79
CA ILE A 64 -1.14 -5.41 -3.01
C ILE A 64 -1.94 -5.60 -1.72
N LEU A 65 -3.03 -6.36 -1.74
CA LEU A 65 -3.85 -6.63 -0.56
C LEU A 65 -3.13 -7.52 0.46
N LEU A 66 -2.39 -8.54 0.02
CA LEU A 66 -1.51 -9.31 0.92
C LEU A 66 -0.48 -8.40 1.58
N ARG A 67 0.16 -7.49 0.81
CA ARG A 67 1.09 -6.52 1.40
C ARG A 67 0.40 -5.63 2.42
N ALA A 68 -0.76 -5.08 2.10
CA ALA A 68 -1.54 -4.29 3.05
C ALA A 68 -1.83 -5.08 4.33
N GLY A 69 -2.21 -6.36 4.21
CA GLY A 69 -2.41 -7.24 5.36
C GLY A 69 -1.14 -7.45 6.20
N PHE A 70 0.03 -7.57 5.57
CA PHE A 70 1.32 -7.67 6.27
C PHE A 70 1.81 -6.35 6.88
N GLU A 71 1.24 -5.21 6.51
CA GLU A 71 1.55 -3.89 7.07
C GLU A 71 0.57 -3.48 8.17
N LEU A 72 -0.55 -4.19 8.30
CA LEU A 72 -1.65 -3.87 9.23
C LEU A 72 -1.34 -4.34 10.66
N ARG A 73 -0.44 -3.64 11.36
CA ARG A 73 -0.07 -3.94 12.75
C ARG A 73 -1.19 -3.54 13.72
N ARG A 74 -1.55 -4.45 14.62
CA ARG A 74 -2.51 -4.18 15.69
C ARG A 74 -2.08 -3.00 16.58
N GLU A 75 -0.78 -2.89 16.85
CA GLU A 75 -0.22 -1.77 17.62
C GLU A 75 -0.40 -0.43 16.90
N SER A 76 -0.17 -0.40 15.57
CA SER A 76 -0.41 0.79 14.77
C SER A 76 -1.89 1.16 14.74
N LEU A 77 -2.79 0.18 14.62
CA LEU A 77 -4.23 0.41 14.73
C LEU A 77 -4.62 1.00 16.10
N ASN A 78 -3.99 0.54 17.19
CA ASN A 78 -4.22 1.05 18.53
C ASN A 78 -3.58 2.43 18.75
N GLN A 79 -2.38 2.69 18.20
CA GLN A 79 -1.65 3.95 18.35
C GLN A 79 -2.21 5.08 17.49
N VAL A 80 -2.75 4.76 16.32
CA VAL A 80 -3.30 5.70 15.35
C VAL A 80 -4.53 6.44 15.91
N GLY A 81 -5.12 5.89 16.96
CA GLY A 81 -6.15 6.53 17.73
C GLY A 81 -7.46 6.76 16.97
N ARG A 82 -8.44 7.31 17.68
CA ARG A 82 -9.78 7.60 17.17
C ARG A 82 -9.78 8.45 15.89
N ALA A 83 -8.84 9.42 15.79
CA ALA A 83 -8.79 10.35 14.67
C ALA A 83 -8.51 9.65 13.32
N ALA A 84 -7.63 8.65 13.29
CA ALA A 84 -7.33 7.96 12.05
C ALA A 84 -8.41 6.95 11.66
N LEU A 85 -9.07 6.30 12.61
CA LEU A 85 -10.24 5.47 12.31
C LEU A 85 -11.38 6.30 11.73
N ILE A 86 -11.64 7.50 12.27
CA ILE A 86 -12.64 8.42 11.73
C ILE A 86 -12.21 8.90 10.33
N MET A 87 -10.92 9.23 10.18
CA MET A 87 -10.37 9.70 8.92
C MET A 87 -10.29 8.61 7.83
N SER A 88 -10.31 7.34 8.18
CA SER A 88 -10.38 6.23 7.21
C SER A 88 -11.79 6.00 6.65
N ALA A 89 -12.83 6.38 7.37
CA ALA A 89 -14.22 6.08 6.98
C ALA A 89 -15.00 7.33 6.53
N VAL A 90 -14.99 8.41 7.33
CA VAL A 90 -15.82 9.58 7.10
C VAL A 90 -15.56 10.27 5.76
N PRO A 91 -14.31 10.53 5.33
CA PRO A 91 -14.04 11.13 4.03
C PRO A 91 -14.58 10.28 2.87
N ALA A 92 -14.47 8.96 2.97
CA ALA A 92 -14.96 8.04 1.95
C ALA A 92 -16.49 8.08 1.84
N VAL A 93 -17.20 8.06 2.96
CA VAL A 93 -18.69 8.18 2.97
C VAL A 93 -19.13 9.52 2.38
N PHE A 94 -18.47 10.61 2.72
CA PHE A 94 -18.78 11.93 2.15
C PHE A 94 -18.54 11.95 0.63
N GLU A 95 -17.41 11.39 0.14
CA GLU A 95 -17.12 11.34 -1.29
C GLU A 95 -18.14 10.48 -2.04
N ILE A 96 -18.48 9.30 -1.53
CA ILE A 96 -19.54 8.45 -2.10
C ILE A 96 -20.84 9.21 -2.19
N GLY A 97 -21.25 9.87 -1.11
CA GLY A 97 -22.46 10.69 -1.08
C GLY A 97 -22.44 11.82 -2.12
N GLY A 98 -21.31 12.53 -2.24
CA GLY A 98 -21.13 13.58 -3.25
C GLY A 98 -21.21 13.05 -4.69
N VAL A 99 -20.60 11.90 -4.96
CA VAL A 99 -20.67 11.24 -6.27
C VAL A 99 -22.09 10.76 -6.56
N MET A 100 -22.78 10.16 -5.59
CA MET A 100 -24.19 9.73 -5.75
C MET A 100 -25.15 10.87 -6.04
N LEU A 101 -24.85 12.08 -5.56
CA LEU A 101 -25.68 13.27 -5.84
C LEU A 101 -25.49 13.77 -7.27
N VAL A 102 -24.29 13.69 -7.82
CA VAL A 102 -23.93 14.39 -9.05
C VAL A 102 -23.78 13.47 -10.26
N ALA A 103 -23.32 12.25 -10.08
CA ALA A 103 -23.08 11.33 -11.18
C ALA A 103 -24.38 10.93 -11.94
N PRO A 104 -25.54 10.77 -11.30
CA PRO A 104 -26.79 10.57 -12.03
C PRO A 104 -27.14 11.72 -12.97
N VAL A 105 -26.90 12.96 -12.55
CA VAL A 105 -27.21 14.15 -13.34
C VAL A 105 -26.20 14.38 -14.46
N LEU A 106 -24.92 14.24 -14.18
CA LEU A 106 -23.86 14.56 -15.14
C LEU A 106 -23.51 13.41 -16.09
N LEU A 107 -23.61 12.17 -15.64
CA LEU A 107 -23.21 10.99 -16.38
C LEU A 107 -24.38 10.06 -16.74
N GLY A 108 -25.60 10.35 -16.27
CA GLY A 108 -26.78 9.50 -16.50
C GLY A 108 -26.73 8.15 -15.77
N LEU A 109 -25.93 8.03 -14.71
CA LEU A 109 -25.80 6.79 -13.93
C LEU A 109 -27.02 6.56 -13.05
N THR A 110 -27.34 5.30 -12.79
CA THR A 110 -28.26 4.96 -11.68
C THR A 110 -27.60 5.28 -10.34
N TYR A 111 -28.37 5.44 -9.28
CA TYR A 111 -27.82 5.68 -7.93
C TYR A 111 -26.88 4.57 -7.46
N LEU A 112 -27.13 3.31 -7.86
CA LEU A 112 -26.28 2.19 -7.49
C LEU A 112 -24.96 2.21 -8.28
N GLU A 113 -25.00 2.51 -9.58
CA GLU A 113 -23.78 2.71 -10.40
C GLU A 113 -22.97 3.91 -9.89
N ALA A 114 -23.65 4.98 -9.46
CA ALA A 114 -23.01 6.14 -8.84
C ALA A 114 -22.38 5.77 -7.48
N ALA A 115 -23.00 4.88 -6.70
CA ALA A 115 -22.43 4.36 -5.45
C ALA A 115 -21.18 3.50 -5.72
N ILE A 116 -21.22 2.63 -6.75
CA ILE A 116 -20.08 1.85 -7.21
C ILE A 116 -18.92 2.78 -7.64
N LEU A 117 -19.21 3.77 -8.48
CA LEU A 117 -18.23 4.76 -8.91
C LEU A 117 -17.69 5.55 -7.70
N GLY A 118 -18.57 6.00 -6.80
CA GLY A 118 -18.22 6.70 -5.59
C GLY A 118 -17.29 5.89 -4.70
N ALA A 119 -17.56 4.60 -4.50
CA ALA A 119 -16.69 3.72 -3.75
C ALA A 119 -15.32 3.56 -4.42
N ILE A 120 -15.25 3.40 -5.74
CA ILE A 120 -13.98 3.35 -6.48
C ILE A 120 -13.18 4.65 -6.28
N LEU A 121 -13.84 5.81 -6.37
CA LEU A 121 -13.18 7.10 -6.21
C LEU A 121 -12.78 7.37 -4.75
N ALA A 122 -13.47 6.82 -3.77
CA ALA A 122 -13.32 7.17 -2.37
C ALA A 122 -11.99 6.73 -1.72
N ALA A 123 -11.21 5.83 -2.31
CA ALA A 123 -9.91 5.44 -1.76
C ALA A 123 -8.82 6.49 -1.98
N VAL A 124 -7.98 6.68 -0.97
CA VAL A 124 -6.73 7.43 -1.08
C VAL A 124 -5.61 6.49 -1.56
N SER A 125 -4.68 6.98 -2.35
CA SER A 125 -3.60 6.12 -2.85
C SER A 125 -2.39 6.04 -1.92
N PRO A 126 -2.12 4.89 -1.27
CA PRO A 126 -0.88 4.69 -0.54
C PRO A 126 0.37 4.81 -1.42
N ALA A 127 0.30 4.44 -2.70
CA ALA A 127 1.45 4.50 -3.61
C ALA A 127 1.99 5.92 -3.81
N VAL A 128 1.14 6.95 -3.65
CA VAL A 128 1.54 8.35 -3.73
C VAL A 128 1.85 8.91 -2.35
N VAL A 129 1.02 8.60 -1.36
CA VAL A 129 1.08 9.22 -0.02
C VAL A 129 2.21 8.64 0.83
N VAL A 130 2.36 7.31 0.85
CA VAL A 130 3.31 6.64 1.75
C VAL A 130 4.76 7.10 1.55
N PRO A 131 5.31 7.14 0.32
CA PRO A 131 6.70 7.59 0.12
C PRO A 131 6.93 9.02 0.60
N LEU A 132 5.95 9.92 0.39
CA LEU A 132 6.07 11.33 0.79
C LEU A 132 5.96 11.49 2.31
N MET A 133 5.11 10.71 2.97
CA MET A 133 5.00 10.74 4.43
C MET A 133 6.25 10.18 5.10
N ILE A 134 6.84 9.11 4.56
CA ILE A 134 8.11 8.55 5.04
C ILE A 134 9.23 9.59 4.88
N ASP A 135 9.32 10.24 3.73
CA ASP A 135 10.31 11.30 3.50
C ASP A 135 10.16 12.45 4.51
N PHE A 136 8.93 12.89 4.83
CA PHE A 136 8.69 13.88 5.87
C PHE A 136 9.09 13.37 7.26
N MET A 137 8.79 12.11 7.58
CA MET A 137 9.21 11.49 8.85
C MET A 137 10.73 11.46 8.97
N ASP A 138 11.43 11.03 7.92
CA ASP A 138 12.89 10.96 7.87
C ASP A 138 13.54 12.34 8.07
N ARG A 139 12.90 13.40 7.58
CA ARG A 139 13.36 14.77 7.74
C ARG A 139 12.85 15.45 9.01
N GLY A 140 12.08 14.74 9.84
CA GLY A 140 11.51 15.25 11.08
C GLY A 140 10.37 16.25 10.88
N ARG A 141 9.74 16.28 9.70
CA ARG A 141 8.64 17.20 9.38
C ARG A 141 7.30 16.65 9.89
N GLY A 142 6.58 17.45 10.68
CA GLY A 142 5.25 17.10 11.24
C GLY A 142 5.26 15.98 12.28
N THR A 143 6.45 15.56 12.75
CA THR A 143 6.59 14.45 13.69
C THR A 143 6.16 14.80 15.09
N LYS A 144 6.24 16.07 15.52
CA LYS A 144 5.81 16.51 16.86
C LYS A 144 4.35 16.17 17.16
N LYS A 145 3.48 16.29 16.16
CA LYS A 145 2.05 16.00 16.28
C LYS A 145 1.65 14.68 15.61
N GLY A 146 2.64 13.92 15.12
CA GLY A 146 2.41 12.64 14.47
C GLY A 146 1.59 12.72 13.16
N ILE A 147 1.63 13.85 12.45
CA ILE A 147 0.82 14.05 11.24
C ILE A 147 1.12 13.02 10.15
N PRO A 148 2.40 12.74 9.77
CA PRO A 148 2.68 11.70 8.79
C PRO A 148 2.21 10.32 9.24
N THR A 149 2.40 9.96 10.51
CA THR A 149 1.94 8.69 11.08
C THR A 149 0.41 8.57 11.04
N LEU A 150 -0.30 9.66 11.35
CA LEU A 150 -1.76 9.73 11.26
C LEU A 150 -2.23 9.44 9.82
N ILE A 151 -1.62 10.09 8.82
CA ILE A 151 -1.98 9.93 7.42
C ILE A 151 -1.66 8.52 6.94
N LEU A 152 -0.49 7.96 7.29
CA LEU A 152 -0.12 6.58 6.95
C LEU A 152 -1.10 5.56 7.51
N GLY A 153 -1.41 5.66 8.81
CA GLY A 153 -2.33 4.73 9.44
C GLY A 153 -3.74 4.85 8.88
N ALA A 154 -4.24 6.06 8.71
CA ALA A 154 -5.58 6.30 8.19
C ALA A 154 -5.72 5.85 6.72
N SER A 155 -4.72 6.09 5.85
CA SER A 155 -4.75 5.65 4.45
C SER A 155 -4.73 4.13 4.29
N SER A 156 -4.04 3.41 5.19
CA SER A 156 -4.01 1.94 5.15
C SER A 156 -5.37 1.32 5.51
N VAL A 157 -6.13 1.94 6.42
CA VAL A 157 -7.47 1.48 6.82
C VAL A 157 -8.53 1.94 5.83
N ASP A 158 -8.36 3.11 5.19
CA ASP A 158 -9.25 3.67 4.16
C ASP A 158 -9.45 2.70 2.99
N ASP A 159 -8.37 2.08 2.49
CA ASP A 159 -8.43 1.09 1.41
C ASP A 159 -9.34 -0.09 1.77
N VAL A 160 -9.22 -0.60 3.00
CA VAL A 160 -10.07 -1.70 3.50
C VAL A 160 -11.54 -1.31 3.49
N PHE A 161 -11.84 -0.14 4.08
CA PHE A 161 -13.21 0.35 4.20
C PHE A 161 -13.87 0.55 2.83
N VAL A 162 -13.13 1.14 1.89
CA VAL A 162 -13.61 1.42 0.53
C VAL A 162 -13.83 0.14 -0.27
N ILE A 163 -12.90 -0.83 -0.20
CA ILE A 163 -13.05 -2.11 -0.90
C ILE A 163 -14.27 -2.88 -0.40
N VAL A 164 -14.56 -2.82 0.90
CA VAL A 164 -15.77 -3.41 1.47
C VAL A 164 -17.02 -2.79 0.87
N LEU A 165 -17.14 -1.45 0.90
CA LEU A 165 -18.29 -0.76 0.34
C LEU A 165 -18.44 -1.03 -1.16
N PHE A 166 -17.34 -1.05 -1.91
CA PHE A 166 -17.34 -1.40 -3.32
C PHE A 166 -17.90 -2.79 -3.58
N THR A 167 -17.41 -3.80 -2.85
CA THR A 167 -17.86 -5.20 -2.98
C THR A 167 -19.35 -5.32 -2.71
N VAL A 168 -19.83 -4.61 -1.69
CA VAL A 168 -21.24 -4.56 -1.33
C VAL A 168 -22.09 -3.96 -2.45
N PHE A 169 -21.73 -2.76 -2.92
CA PHE A 169 -22.50 -2.11 -3.99
C PHE A 169 -22.49 -2.90 -5.29
N LEU A 170 -21.36 -3.52 -5.62
CA LEU A 170 -21.25 -4.38 -6.79
C LEU A 170 -22.11 -5.65 -6.64
N GLY A 171 -22.12 -6.29 -5.47
CA GLY A 171 -22.98 -7.42 -5.16
C GLY A 171 -24.47 -7.08 -5.24
N MET A 172 -24.86 -5.85 -4.80
CA MET A 172 -26.22 -5.35 -4.96
C MET A 172 -26.64 -5.18 -6.44
N TYR A 173 -25.68 -4.90 -7.33
CA TYR A 173 -25.97 -4.76 -8.76
C TYR A 173 -26.23 -6.11 -9.43
N GLY A 174 -25.47 -7.15 -9.07
CA GLY A 174 -25.57 -8.51 -9.68
C GLY A 174 -26.77 -9.33 -9.19
N GLY A 175 -27.36 -8.99 -8.04
CA GLY A 175 -28.49 -9.74 -7.47
C GLY A 175 -29.84 -9.29 -8.00
N GLY A 176 -30.60 -10.22 -8.58
CA GLY A 176 -31.95 -10.02 -9.10
C GLY A 176 -32.90 -9.32 -8.11
N ALA A 177 -33.97 -8.72 -8.64
CA ALA A 177 -34.87 -7.78 -7.98
C ALA A 177 -35.71 -8.31 -6.79
N GLU A 178 -35.48 -9.51 -6.26
CA GLU A 178 -36.38 -10.19 -5.31
C GLU A 178 -35.87 -10.18 -3.85
N GLY A 179 -35.38 -9.08 -3.34
CA GLY A 179 -35.05 -8.96 -1.91
C GLY A 179 -35.32 -7.57 -1.34
N SER A 180 -35.78 -7.49 -0.11
CA SER A 180 -35.87 -6.22 0.61
C SER A 180 -34.50 -5.57 0.72
N VAL A 181 -34.44 -4.24 0.52
CA VAL A 181 -33.21 -3.44 0.71
C VAL A 181 -32.57 -3.71 2.08
N TRP A 182 -33.41 -3.91 3.11
CA TRP A 182 -32.95 -4.23 4.46
C TRP A 182 -32.22 -5.59 4.55
N MET A 183 -32.66 -6.59 3.78
CA MET A 183 -32.04 -7.91 3.74
C MET A 183 -30.65 -7.82 3.11
N ARG A 184 -30.50 -7.06 2.01
CA ARG A 184 -29.20 -6.79 1.36
C ARG A 184 -28.25 -5.99 2.24
N LEU A 185 -28.77 -5.00 2.99
CA LEU A 185 -27.97 -4.28 3.98
C LEU A 185 -27.49 -5.19 5.12
N ALA A 186 -28.28 -6.19 5.50
CA ALA A 186 -27.87 -7.20 6.50
C ALA A 186 -26.83 -8.20 5.96
N GLU A 187 -26.79 -8.44 4.65
CA GLU A 187 -25.79 -9.30 4.00
C GLU A 187 -24.38 -8.67 4.07
N ILE A 188 -24.28 -7.34 4.19
CA ILE A 188 -23.00 -6.62 4.27
C ILE A 188 -22.13 -7.10 5.44
N PRO A 189 -22.58 -7.00 6.70
CA PRO A 189 -21.79 -7.46 7.83
C PRO A 189 -21.53 -8.97 7.79
N VAL A 190 -22.45 -9.75 7.21
CA VAL A 190 -22.25 -11.20 7.02
C VAL A 190 -21.13 -11.48 6.02
N SER A 191 -21.14 -10.83 4.86
CA SER A 191 -20.12 -10.95 3.83
C SER A 191 -18.73 -10.56 4.36
N ILE A 192 -18.65 -9.46 5.12
CA ILE A 192 -17.43 -9.01 5.78
C ILE A 192 -16.96 -10.07 6.79
N GLY A 193 -17.83 -10.52 7.68
CA GLY A 193 -17.50 -11.49 8.72
C GLY A 193 -16.99 -12.80 8.12
N LEU A 194 -17.70 -13.32 7.11
CA LEU A 194 -17.32 -14.55 6.41
C LEU A 194 -16.01 -14.38 5.63
N GLY A 195 -15.81 -13.27 4.94
CA GLY A 195 -14.56 -12.96 4.26
C GLY A 195 -13.36 -12.95 5.21
N ILE A 196 -13.50 -12.27 6.36
CA ILE A 196 -12.46 -12.25 7.39
C ILE A 196 -12.18 -13.66 7.92
N ILE A 197 -13.21 -14.42 8.32
CA ILE A 197 -13.05 -15.79 8.84
C ILE A 197 -12.39 -16.70 7.79
N ALA A 198 -12.83 -16.62 6.54
CA ALA A 198 -12.27 -17.36 5.42
C ALA A 198 -10.79 -17.05 5.17
N GLY A 199 -10.31 -15.87 5.56
CA GLY A 199 -8.88 -15.52 5.51
C GLY A 199 -8.11 -15.86 6.78
N LEU A 200 -8.71 -15.67 7.97
CA LEU A 200 -8.08 -15.98 9.26
C LEU A 200 -7.73 -17.47 9.39
N PHE A 201 -8.60 -18.34 8.94
CA PHE A 201 -8.38 -19.79 9.03
C PHE A 201 -7.16 -20.26 8.22
N PRO A 202 -7.07 -20.03 6.89
CA PRO A 202 -5.88 -20.42 6.14
C PRO A 202 -4.64 -19.63 6.57
N GLY A 203 -4.76 -18.37 6.97
CA GLY A 203 -3.66 -17.59 7.53
C GLY A 203 -3.03 -18.23 8.76
N TYR A 204 -3.88 -18.71 9.69
CA TYR A 204 -3.41 -19.44 10.87
C TYR A 204 -2.80 -20.80 10.54
N LEU A 205 -3.40 -21.52 9.57
CA LEU A 205 -2.86 -22.80 9.09
C LEU A 205 -1.46 -22.61 8.46
N LEU A 206 -1.30 -21.59 7.64
CA LEU A 206 -0.01 -21.23 7.02
C LEU A 206 1.02 -20.85 8.09
N TYR A 207 0.64 -20.04 9.08
CA TYR A 207 1.52 -19.75 10.21
C TYR A 207 1.99 -21.04 10.88
N ARG A 208 1.09 -21.96 11.24
CA ARG A 208 1.45 -23.26 11.84
C ARG A 208 2.38 -24.09 10.95
N LEU A 209 2.11 -24.10 9.64
CA LEU A 209 2.93 -24.79 8.66
C LEU A 209 4.35 -24.23 8.60
N PHE A 210 4.47 -22.89 8.58
CA PHE A 210 5.77 -22.21 8.52
C PHE A 210 6.55 -22.28 9.83
N SER A 211 5.87 -22.43 10.95
CA SER A 211 6.50 -22.65 12.25
C SER A 211 7.00 -24.11 12.42
N LYS A 212 6.31 -25.08 11.79
CA LYS A 212 6.67 -26.50 11.88
C LYS A 212 7.77 -26.90 10.88
N TYR A 213 7.76 -26.28 9.68
CA TYR A 213 8.66 -26.64 8.59
C TYR A 213 9.48 -25.41 8.16
N ASP A 214 10.79 -25.56 8.13
CA ASP A 214 11.69 -24.49 7.68
C ASP A 214 11.74 -24.42 6.14
N TRP A 215 10.72 -23.81 5.55
CA TRP A 215 10.67 -23.60 4.12
C TRP A 215 11.42 -22.31 3.72
N ARG A 216 12.11 -22.39 2.58
CA ARG A 216 12.78 -21.23 2.00
C ARG A 216 11.78 -20.08 1.78
N PRO A 217 12.16 -18.81 2.03
CA PRO A 217 11.27 -17.65 1.92
C PRO A 217 10.48 -17.54 0.61
N PRO A 218 11.06 -17.78 -0.59
CA PRO A 218 10.30 -17.73 -1.83
C PRO A 218 9.15 -18.75 -1.87
N LYS A 219 9.38 -19.96 -1.33
CA LYS A 219 8.36 -21.01 -1.27
C LYS A 219 7.18 -20.59 -0.37
N ARG A 220 7.48 -19.99 0.80
CA ARG A 220 6.44 -19.45 1.70
C ARG A 220 5.60 -18.39 0.98
N THR A 221 6.24 -17.46 0.27
CA THR A 221 5.55 -16.39 -0.48
C THR A 221 4.63 -16.95 -1.57
N ILE A 222 5.11 -17.93 -2.36
CA ILE A 222 4.31 -18.56 -3.42
C ILE A 222 3.09 -19.27 -2.83
N VAL A 223 3.25 -19.98 -1.71
CA VAL A 223 2.14 -20.68 -1.06
C VAL A 223 1.11 -19.70 -0.49
N VAL A 224 1.54 -18.59 0.11
CA VAL A 224 0.63 -17.53 0.56
C VAL A 224 -0.14 -16.94 -0.62
N MET A 225 0.53 -16.64 -1.74
CA MET A 225 -0.12 -16.16 -2.95
C MET A 225 -1.12 -17.19 -3.52
N GLY A 226 -0.72 -18.46 -3.62
CA GLY A 226 -1.60 -19.51 -4.11
C GLY A 226 -2.85 -19.66 -3.24
N THR A 227 -2.69 -19.59 -1.91
CA THR A 227 -3.82 -19.61 -0.96
C THR A 227 -4.75 -18.42 -1.16
N ALA A 228 -4.19 -17.22 -1.36
CA ALA A 228 -4.98 -16.01 -1.60
C ALA A 228 -5.74 -16.07 -2.93
N ILE A 229 -5.10 -16.55 -4.00
CA ILE A 229 -5.75 -16.78 -5.31
C ILE A 229 -6.87 -17.81 -5.17
N PHE A 230 -6.62 -18.91 -4.45
CA PHE A 230 -7.65 -19.93 -4.21
C PHE A 230 -8.85 -19.37 -3.43
N LEU A 231 -8.60 -18.50 -2.44
CA LEU A 231 -9.65 -17.84 -1.67
C LEU A 231 -10.54 -16.95 -2.55
N THR A 232 -9.96 -16.21 -3.49
CA THR A 232 -10.74 -15.39 -4.43
C THR A 232 -11.51 -16.22 -5.46
N TRP A 233 -11.01 -17.40 -5.84
CA TRP A 233 -11.75 -18.35 -6.65
C TRP A 233 -12.91 -18.97 -5.85
N LEU A 234 -12.70 -19.30 -4.57
CA LEU A 234 -13.71 -19.84 -3.68
C LEU A 234 -14.91 -18.90 -3.51
N GLU A 235 -14.68 -17.57 -3.46
CA GLU A 235 -15.74 -16.56 -3.45
C GLU A 235 -16.73 -16.81 -4.58
N GLY A 236 -16.26 -16.88 -5.84
CA GLY A 236 -17.13 -17.11 -6.99
C GLY A 236 -17.86 -18.46 -6.97
N ALA A 237 -17.27 -19.49 -6.35
CA ALA A 237 -17.90 -20.80 -6.21
C ALA A 237 -19.00 -20.82 -5.13
N VAL A 238 -18.89 -19.99 -4.10
CA VAL A 238 -19.79 -19.95 -2.94
C VAL A 238 -20.83 -18.82 -3.05
N GLU A 239 -20.57 -17.81 -3.89
CA GLU A 239 -21.42 -16.63 -4.09
C GLU A 239 -22.92 -16.92 -4.25
N PRO A 240 -23.36 -17.97 -4.99
CA PRO A 240 -24.78 -18.27 -5.12
C PRO A 240 -25.47 -18.63 -3.80
N TRP A 241 -24.71 -19.00 -2.77
CA TRP A 241 -25.26 -19.55 -1.53
C TRP A 241 -24.97 -18.63 -0.35
N VAL A 242 -23.79 -18.01 -0.33
CA VAL A 242 -23.35 -17.20 0.81
C VAL A 242 -22.46 -16.06 0.31
N PRO A 243 -22.79 -14.79 0.60
CA PRO A 243 -21.95 -13.65 0.24
C PRO A 243 -20.64 -13.69 1.03
N MET A 244 -19.50 -13.57 0.36
CA MET A 244 -18.19 -13.61 0.99
C MET A 244 -17.26 -12.55 0.39
N ALA A 245 -16.73 -11.62 1.21
CA ALA A 245 -15.76 -10.62 0.78
C ALA A 245 -14.33 -11.21 0.80
N SER A 246 -13.95 -11.96 -0.25
CA SER A 246 -12.66 -12.66 -0.31
C SER A 246 -11.46 -11.73 -0.25
N LEU A 247 -11.55 -10.51 -0.77
CA LEU A 247 -10.49 -9.51 -0.74
C LEU A 247 -10.09 -9.13 0.69
N LEU A 248 -11.07 -9.09 1.62
CA LEU A 248 -10.79 -8.95 3.04
C LEU A 248 -10.13 -10.20 3.62
N GLY A 249 -10.53 -11.38 3.15
CA GLY A 249 -9.89 -12.63 3.52
C GLY A 249 -8.42 -12.67 3.10
N VAL A 250 -8.09 -12.17 1.91
CA VAL A 250 -6.70 -12.04 1.44
C VAL A 250 -5.88 -11.16 2.40
N MET A 251 -6.43 -10.02 2.83
CA MET A 251 -5.77 -9.17 3.81
C MET A 251 -5.64 -9.84 5.18
N ALA A 252 -6.68 -10.57 5.61
CA ALA A 252 -6.69 -11.30 6.88
C ALA A 252 -5.62 -12.40 6.93
N ILE A 253 -5.29 -13.06 5.81
CA ILE A 253 -4.15 -14.00 5.72
C ILE A 253 -2.85 -13.30 6.13
N GLY A 254 -2.56 -12.13 5.54
CA GLY A 254 -1.36 -11.34 5.84
C GLY A 254 -1.32 -10.90 7.30
N PHE A 255 -2.45 -10.37 7.78
CA PHE A 255 -2.62 -9.89 9.16
C PHE A 255 -2.33 -10.99 10.20
N VAL A 256 -2.90 -12.20 10.04
CA VAL A 256 -2.69 -13.30 11.00
C VAL A 256 -1.23 -13.75 11.03
N ILE A 257 -0.60 -13.89 9.86
CA ILE A 257 0.81 -14.28 9.80
C ILE A 257 1.68 -13.21 10.49
N LEU A 258 1.37 -11.92 10.31
CA LEU A 258 2.06 -10.81 10.97
C LEU A 258 1.90 -10.87 12.50
N GLU A 259 0.67 -11.01 12.99
CA GLU A 259 0.36 -11.07 14.42
C GLU A 259 1.01 -12.27 15.14
N LYS A 260 1.16 -13.40 14.43
CA LYS A 260 1.71 -14.63 15.01
C LYS A 260 3.23 -14.77 14.83
N SER A 261 3.81 -14.20 13.79
CA SER A 261 5.25 -14.26 13.52
C SER A 261 5.69 -13.08 12.66
N GLU A 262 6.06 -11.98 13.31
CA GLU A 262 6.54 -10.77 12.65
C GLU A 262 7.74 -11.03 11.73
N ALA A 263 8.69 -11.90 12.16
CA ALA A 263 9.87 -12.25 11.36
C ALA A 263 9.49 -12.94 10.04
N VAL A 264 8.56 -13.90 10.07
CA VAL A 264 8.09 -14.59 8.86
C VAL A 264 7.33 -13.62 7.96
N ALA A 265 6.45 -12.80 8.54
CA ALA A 265 5.67 -11.79 7.83
C ALA A 265 6.58 -10.80 7.09
N HIS A 266 7.61 -10.30 7.75
CA HIS A 266 8.57 -9.35 7.19
C HIS A 266 9.31 -9.92 5.98
N ILE A 267 9.79 -11.15 6.09
CA ILE A 267 10.48 -11.84 4.99
C ILE A 267 9.53 -12.02 3.79
N ILE A 268 8.29 -12.42 4.02
CA ILE A 268 7.29 -12.59 2.94
C ILE A 268 6.94 -11.24 2.31
N SER A 269 6.72 -10.20 3.13
CA SER A 269 6.42 -8.84 2.65
C SER A 269 7.52 -8.28 1.76
N GLN A 270 8.81 -8.49 2.11
CA GLN A 270 9.93 -8.09 1.25
C GLN A 270 9.94 -8.82 -0.11
N LYS A 271 9.55 -10.09 -0.15
CA LYS A 271 9.43 -10.83 -1.43
C LYS A 271 8.24 -10.34 -2.24
N LEU A 272 7.10 -10.07 -1.59
CA LEU A 272 5.93 -9.47 -2.24
C LEU A 272 6.24 -8.06 -2.77
N LYS A 273 7.07 -7.27 -2.10
CA LYS A 273 7.53 -5.96 -2.60
C LYS A 273 8.28 -6.09 -3.95
N LYS A 274 9.09 -7.15 -4.12
CA LYS A 274 9.77 -7.42 -5.40
C LYS A 274 8.80 -7.88 -6.49
N LEU A 275 7.82 -8.71 -6.12
CA LEU A 275 6.76 -9.14 -7.04
C LEU A 275 5.84 -7.97 -7.42
N TRP A 276 5.62 -7.05 -6.50
CA TRP A 276 4.78 -5.86 -6.75
C TRP A 276 5.32 -5.01 -7.90
N MET A 277 6.63 -4.87 -8.05
CA MET A 277 7.22 -4.09 -9.16
C MET A 277 6.72 -4.59 -10.53
N PHE A 278 6.66 -5.90 -10.71
CA PHE A 278 6.12 -6.52 -11.94
C PHE A 278 4.60 -6.44 -12.00
N ALA A 279 3.93 -6.71 -10.89
CA ALA A 279 2.47 -6.66 -10.78
C ALA A 279 1.93 -5.23 -11.00
N GLU A 280 2.64 -4.20 -10.52
CA GLU A 280 2.33 -2.79 -10.72
C GLU A 280 2.36 -2.40 -12.21
N LEU A 281 3.40 -2.82 -12.93
CA LEU A 281 3.48 -2.61 -14.38
C LEU A 281 2.28 -3.23 -15.11
N LEU A 282 1.99 -4.51 -14.82
CA LEU A 282 0.85 -5.19 -15.40
C LEU A 282 -0.47 -4.48 -15.05
N LEU A 283 -0.65 -4.10 -13.78
CA LEU A 283 -1.86 -3.45 -13.32
C LEU A 283 -2.12 -2.15 -14.07
N PHE A 284 -1.19 -1.19 -14.00
CA PHE A 284 -1.42 0.13 -14.54
C PHE A 284 -1.46 0.16 -16.08
N VAL A 285 -0.57 -0.58 -16.74
CA VAL A 285 -0.58 -0.63 -18.21
C VAL A 285 -1.83 -1.34 -18.74
N LEU A 286 -2.25 -2.46 -18.15
CA LEU A 286 -3.46 -3.17 -18.58
C LEU A 286 -4.75 -2.41 -18.27
N VAL A 287 -4.80 -1.68 -17.15
CA VAL A 287 -5.93 -0.78 -16.87
C VAL A 287 -5.98 0.35 -17.88
N GLY A 288 -4.84 0.98 -18.17
CA GLY A 288 -4.76 1.99 -19.24
C GLY A 288 -5.22 1.47 -20.59
N ALA A 289 -4.80 0.27 -20.96
CA ALA A 289 -5.16 -0.35 -22.23
C ALA A 289 -6.66 -0.65 -22.40
N GLN A 290 -7.39 -0.81 -21.29
CA GLN A 290 -8.85 -1.02 -21.34
C GLN A 290 -9.66 0.28 -21.44
N VAL A 291 -9.02 1.44 -21.29
CA VAL A 291 -9.73 2.72 -21.38
C VAL A 291 -10.15 2.99 -22.82
N ASN A 292 -11.46 3.02 -23.03
CA ASN A 292 -12.03 3.51 -24.27
C ASN A 292 -11.90 5.03 -24.32
N ILE A 293 -10.94 5.53 -25.12
CA ILE A 293 -10.63 6.95 -25.19
C ILE A 293 -11.82 7.79 -25.71
N HIS A 294 -12.69 7.19 -26.55
CA HIS A 294 -13.89 7.87 -27.03
C HIS A 294 -14.92 8.06 -25.91
N VAL A 295 -15.08 7.05 -25.04
CA VAL A 295 -15.95 7.15 -23.85
C VAL A 295 -15.34 8.12 -22.85
N ALA A 296 -14.03 8.05 -22.61
CA ALA A 296 -13.33 8.99 -21.73
C ALA A 296 -13.45 10.43 -22.21
N TRP A 297 -13.39 10.67 -23.52
CA TRP A 297 -13.58 11.99 -24.13
C TRP A 297 -15.01 12.50 -23.96
N LYS A 298 -16.01 11.65 -24.22
CA LYS A 298 -17.44 12.00 -24.05
C LYS A 298 -17.78 12.27 -22.58
N ALA A 299 -17.27 11.46 -21.66
CA ALA A 299 -17.44 11.67 -20.22
C ALA A 299 -16.56 12.80 -19.67
N GLY A 300 -15.60 13.31 -20.43
CA GLY A 300 -14.48 14.13 -19.98
C GLY A 300 -14.86 15.25 -19.02
N LEU A 301 -15.62 16.26 -19.46
CA LEU A 301 -16.02 17.37 -18.58
C LEU A 301 -16.99 16.95 -17.49
N ALA A 302 -17.95 16.07 -17.80
CA ALA A 302 -18.88 15.55 -16.80
C ALA A 302 -18.16 14.70 -15.76
N GLY A 303 -17.25 13.81 -16.21
CA GLY A 303 -16.39 13.01 -15.33
C GLY A 303 -15.50 13.87 -14.44
N ILE A 304 -14.88 14.90 -14.97
CA ILE A 304 -14.10 15.90 -14.19
C ILE A 304 -15.01 16.56 -13.16
N GLY A 305 -16.23 16.96 -13.54
CA GLY A 305 -17.22 17.54 -12.63
C GLY A 305 -17.55 16.60 -11.46
N VAL A 306 -17.78 15.32 -11.74
CA VAL A 306 -18.01 14.29 -10.70
C VAL A 306 -16.80 14.15 -9.79
N ILE A 307 -15.59 14.08 -10.33
CA ILE A 307 -14.35 14.00 -9.55
C ILE A 307 -14.18 15.23 -8.64
N ILE A 308 -14.38 16.44 -9.17
CA ILE A 308 -14.25 17.68 -8.39
C ILE A 308 -15.25 17.71 -7.25
N VAL A 309 -16.53 17.41 -7.51
CA VAL A 309 -17.55 17.39 -6.46
C VAL A 309 -17.25 16.31 -5.43
N GLY A 310 -16.89 15.09 -5.86
CA GLY A 310 -16.45 14.02 -4.96
C GLY A 310 -15.30 14.46 -4.05
N LEU A 311 -14.26 15.12 -4.62
CA LEU A 311 -13.13 15.65 -3.86
C LEU A 311 -13.52 16.79 -2.90
N LEU A 312 -14.46 17.64 -3.26
CA LEU A 312 -14.99 18.68 -2.35
C LEU A 312 -15.65 18.04 -1.13
N PHE A 313 -16.54 17.06 -1.35
CA PHE A 313 -17.19 16.33 -0.27
C PHE A 313 -16.16 15.56 0.57
N ARG A 314 -15.18 14.88 -0.06
CA ARG A 314 -14.07 14.23 0.65
C ARG A 314 -13.28 15.22 1.50
N SER A 315 -12.99 16.41 0.97
CA SER A 315 -12.25 17.43 1.69
C SER A 315 -12.99 17.90 2.93
N VAL A 316 -14.32 18.06 2.84
CA VAL A 316 -15.18 18.37 3.98
C VAL A 316 -15.14 17.23 5.00
N GLY A 317 -15.31 15.97 4.56
CA GLY A 317 -15.25 14.79 5.42
C GLY A 317 -13.89 14.66 6.12
N SER A 318 -12.78 14.86 5.39
CA SER A 318 -11.42 14.84 5.94
C SER A 318 -11.22 15.93 6.99
N TYR A 319 -11.68 17.13 6.74
CA TYR A 319 -11.57 18.25 7.68
C TYR A 319 -12.39 17.98 8.96
N ILE A 320 -13.64 17.50 8.82
CA ILE A 320 -14.51 17.14 9.94
C ILE A 320 -13.88 16.03 10.79
N SER A 321 -13.26 15.03 10.17
CA SER A 321 -12.61 13.92 10.86
C SER A 321 -11.49 14.37 11.79
N LEU A 322 -10.90 15.53 11.53
CA LEU A 322 -9.80 16.10 12.30
C LEU A 322 -10.27 17.13 13.36
N LEU A 323 -11.57 17.38 13.46
CA LEU A 323 -12.12 18.23 14.53
C LEU A 323 -11.91 17.54 15.89
N GLY A 324 -11.49 18.31 16.87
CA GLY A 324 -11.15 17.77 18.22
C GLY A 324 -9.71 17.23 18.33
N THR A 325 -8.90 17.27 17.26
CA THR A 325 -7.46 17.00 17.34
C THR A 325 -6.67 18.26 17.67
N ASN A 326 -5.44 18.10 18.21
CA ASN A 326 -4.52 19.20 18.51
C ASN A 326 -3.87 19.85 17.26
N LEU A 327 -4.42 19.58 16.07
CA LEU A 327 -3.90 20.12 14.81
C LEU A 327 -4.44 21.54 14.58
N THR A 328 -3.57 22.42 14.12
CA THR A 328 -3.94 23.77 13.65
C THR A 328 -4.76 23.68 12.36
N VAL A 329 -5.47 24.75 12.01
CA VAL A 329 -6.22 24.82 10.74
C VAL A 329 -5.34 24.54 9.53
N LYS A 330 -4.11 25.04 9.50
CA LYS A 330 -3.17 24.81 8.39
C LYS A 330 -2.76 23.34 8.31
N GLU A 331 -2.50 22.69 9.43
CA GLU A 331 -2.15 21.27 9.49
C GLU A 331 -3.33 20.38 9.09
N ARG A 332 -4.56 20.73 9.46
CA ARG A 332 -5.77 20.03 8.98
C ARG A 332 -5.94 20.17 7.47
N LEU A 333 -5.72 21.36 6.91
CA LEU A 333 -5.73 21.58 5.46
C LEU A 333 -4.64 20.77 4.75
N PHE A 334 -3.45 20.62 5.35
CA PHE A 334 -2.42 19.73 4.83
C PHE A 334 -2.92 18.26 4.79
N CYS A 335 -3.55 17.79 5.85
CA CYS A 335 -4.12 16.44 5.87
C CYS A 335 -5.22 16.26 4.79
N VAL A 336 -6.07 17.27 4.57
CA VAL A 336 -7.06 17.25 3.48
C VAL A 336 -6.38 17.08 2.12
N VAL A 337 -5.30 17.84 1.85
CA VAL A 337 -4.56 17.75 0.59
C VAL A 337 -3.86 16.39 0.47
N ALA A 338 -3.36 15.84 1.56
CA ALA A 338 -2.75 14.51 1.58
C ALA A 338 -3.75 13.37 1.26
N TYR A 339 -5.05 13.65 1.37
CA TYR A 339 -6.14 12.71 1.06
C TYR A 339 -6.75 12.89 -0.35
N ILE A 340 -6.15 13.74 -1.21
CA ILE A 340 -6.57 13.94 -2.61
C ILE A 340 -6.07 12.85 -3.56
N PRO A 341 -4.81 12.33 -3.47
CA PRO A 341 -4.26 11.45 -4.48
C PRO A 341 -5.03 10.14 -4.62
N LYS A 342 -5.38 9.79 -5.85
CA LYS A 342 -6.02 8.53 -6.23
C LYS A 342 -5.13 7.79 -7.22
N ALA A 343 -4.95 6.46 -7.04
CA ALA A 343 -4.17 5.66 -7.98
C ALA A 343 -4.43 4.15 -7.85
N THR A 344 -3.89 3.48 -6.82
CA THR A 344 -3.79 2.02 -6.75
C THR A 344 -5.13 1.32 -6.67
N VAL A 345 -6.02 1.78 -5.83
CA VAL A 345 -7.36 1.16 -5.67
C VAL A 345 -8.21 1.41 -6.91
N GLN A 346 -8.21 2.64 -7.44
CA GLN A 346 -8.92 2.99 -8.67
C GLN A 346 -8.45 2.12 -9.85
N ALA A 347 -7.15 1.90 -9.97
CA ALA A 347 -6.59 1.01 -10.99
C ALA A 347 -6.99 -0.46 -10.73
N ALA A 348 -6.96 -0.91 -9.48
CA ALA A 348 -7.23 -2.29 -9.13
C ALA A 348 -8.69 -2.69 -9.37
N ILE A 349 -9.64 -1.87 -8.90
CA ILE A 349 -11.07 -2.20 -8.94
C ILE A 349 -11.88 -1.42 -9.98
N GLY A 350 -11.31 -0.38 -10.62
CA GLY A 350 -12.02 0.47 -11.59
C GLY A 350 -12.57 -0.25 -12.81
N ALA A 351 -11.93 -1.35 -13.24
CA ALA A 351 -12.40 -2.15 -14.37
C ALA A 351 -13.26 -3.36 -13.93
N VAL A 352 -13.41 -3.61 -12.64
CA VAL A 352 -14.22 -4.74 -12.14
C VAL A 352 -15.70 -4.60 -12.51
N PRO A 353 -16.34 -3.41 -12.42
CA PRO A 353 -17.72 -3.24 -12.83
C PRO A 353 -17.95 -3.58 -14.32
N LEU A 354 -17.02 -3.20 -15.20
CA LEU A 354 -17.06 -3.55 -16.61
C LEU A 354 -17.00 -5.07 -16.81
N ALA A 355 -16.08 -5.74 -16.12
CA ALA A 355 -15.94 -7.19 -16.17
C ALA A 355 -17.16 -7.93 -15.58
N ALA A 356 -17.84 -7.33 -14.61
CA ALA A 356 -19.06 -7.85 -13.97
C ALA A 356 -20.33 -7.55 -14.78
N GLY A 357 -20.23 -6.90 -15.96
CA GLY A 357 -21.38 -6.61 -16.81
C GLY A 357 -22.23 -5.42 -16.34
N VAL A 358 -21.70 -4.52 -15.50
CA VAL A 358 -22.38 -3.27 -15.14
C VAL A 358 -22.57 -2.42 -16.39
N ALA A 359 -23.81 -1.97 -16.65
CA ALA A 359 -24.16 -1.24 -17.88
C ALA A 359 -23.27 0.01 -18.09
N ALA A 360 -23.01 0.75 -17.04
CA ALA A 360 -22.12 1.92 -17.06
C ALA A 360 -20.62 1.59 -16.83
N GLY A 361 -20.21 0.31 -16.93
CA GLY A 361 -18.86 -0.13 -16.58
C GLY A 361 -17.74 0.60 -17.31
N GLU A 362 -17.92 0.90 -18.61
CA GLU A 362 -16.95 1.69 -19.40
C GLU A 362 -16.81 3.13 -18.87
N VAL A 363 -17.92 3.77 -18.54
CA VAL A 363 -17.92 5.13 -18.00
C VAL A 363 -17.28 5.15 -16.63
N ILE A 364 -17.59 4.18 -15.78
CA ILE A 364 -16.99 4.02 -14.44
C ILE A 364 -15.47 3.88 -14.56
N LEU A 365 -15.00 2.99 -15.45
CA LEU A 365 -13.57 2.80 -15.69
C LEU A 365 -12.92 4.09 -16.22
N ALA A 366 -13.54 4.77 -17.18
CA ALA A 366 -13.01 5.99 -17.75
C ALA A 366 -12.85 7.09 -16.68
N VAL A 367 -13.86 7.28 -15.83
CA VAL A 367 -13.80 8.27 -14.73
C VAL A 367 -12.78 7.87 -13.66
N ALA A 368 -12.68 6.58 -13.32
CA ALA A 368 -11.67 6.08 -12.39
C ALA A 368 -10.25 6.38 -12.89
N VAL A 369 -9.96 6.12 -14.16
CA VAL A 369 -8.66 6.41 -14.78
C VAL A 369 -8.40 7.91 -14.85
N LEU A 370 -9.40 8.70 -15.24
CA LEU A 370 -9.31 10.15 -15.27
C LEU A 370 -8.99 10.71 -13.87
N SER A 371 -9.58 10.14 -12.83
CA SER A 371 -9.29 10.53 -11.45
C SER A 371 -7.82 10.32 -11.07
N ILE A 372 -7.21 9.21 -11.51
CA ILE A 372 -5.77 8.94 -11.30
C ILE A 372 -4.93 10.02 -12.00
N LEU A 373 -5.20 10.24 -13.30
CA LEU A 373 -4.44 11.18 -14.11
C LEU A 373 -4.45 12.60 -13.55
N LEU A 374 -5.59 13.02 -12.99
CA LEU A 374 -5.74 14.35 -12.42
C LEU A 374 -5.19 14.45 -11.01
N THR A 375 -5.57 13.52 -10.13
CA THR A 375 -5.36 13.72 -8.69
C THR A 375 -4.00 13.23 -8.20
N ALA A 376 -3.40 12.21 -8.83
CA ALA A 376 -2.10 11.70 -8.39
C ALA A 376 -0.99 12.76 -8.55
N PRO A 377 -0.83 13.45 -9.70
CA PRO A 377 0.17 14.51 -9.83
C PRO A 377 -0.14 15.72 -8.95
N ILE A 378 -1.41 16.18 -8.96
CA ILE A 378 -1.83 17.37 -8.19
C ILE A 378 -1.64 17.11 -6.70
N GLY A 379 -2.05 15.96 -6.22
CA GLY A 379 -1.92 15.58 -4.82
C GLY A 379 -0.46 15.44 -4.40
N ALA A 380 0.39 14.79 -5.22
CA ALA A 380 1.82 14.66 -4.93
C ALA A 380 2.50 16.03 -4.81
N ILE A 381 2.26 16.93 -5.77
CA ILE A 381 2.79 18.31 -5.74
C ILE A 381 2.23 19.08 -4.52
N GLY A 382 0.93 18.95 -4.27
CA GLY A 382 0.28 19.59 -3.13
C GLY A 382 0.88 19.16 -1.80
N ILE A 383 1.09 17.85 -1.60
CA ILE A 383 1.73 17.29 -0.40
C ILE A 383 3.15 17.85 -0.24
N MET A 384 3.97 17.79 -1.29
CA MET A 384 5.35 18.28 -1.23
C MET A 384 5.41 19.76 -0.89
N VAL A 385 4.66 20.60 -1.61
CA VAL A 385 4.72 22.07 -1.45
C VAL A 385 4.15 22.52 -0.11
N LEU A 386 3.00 21.98 0.29
CA LEU A 386 2.36 22.37 1.55
C LEU A 386 3.05 21.74 2.76
N GLY A 387 3.55 20.52 2.64
CA GLY A 387 4.30 19.87 3.70
C GLY A 387 5.54 20.67 4.09
N GLU A 388 6.30 21.15 3.12
CA GLU A 388 7.48 22.01 3.40
C GLU A 388 7.12 23.35 4.06
N ARG A 389 5.93 23.88 3.78
CA ARG A 389 5.51 25.20 4.29
C ARG A 389 4.77 25.13 5.62
N ILE A 390 4.05 24.05 5.89
CA ILE A 390 3.09 23.96 6.99
C ILE A 390 3.61 23.09 8.12
N LEU A 391 4.27 21.94 7.79
CA LEU A 391 4.70 21.00 8.79
C LEU A 391 5.86 21.56 9.60
N ASP A 392 5.76 21.46 10.91
CA ASP A 392 6.81 21.86 11.85
C ASP A 392 8.08 21.00 11.74
N ASN A 393 9.21 21.56 12.20
CA ASN A 393 10.43 20.81 12.39
C ASN A 393 10.36 20.11 13.75
N GLY A 394 10.19 18.80 13.74
CA GLY A 394 10.26 17.95 14.91
C GLY A 394 11.58 17.20 15.00
N GLU A 395 11.65 16.27 15.92
CA GLU A 395 12.77 15.33 15.97
C GLU A 395 12.76 14.44 14.73
N ARG A 396 13.93 14.22 14.13
CA ARG A 396 14.09 13.25 13.05
C ARG A 396 13.67 11.88 13.57
N SER A 397 12.80 11.22 12.86
CA SER A 397 12.21 9.99 13.33
C SER A 397 13.26 8.86 13.42
N ALA A 398 13.23 8.13 14.52
CA ALA A 398 13.92 6.85 14.67
C ALA A 398 13.36 5.76 13.70
N TYR A 399 12.37 6.09 12.88
CA TYR A 399 11.68 5.14 12.00
C TYR A 399 12.62 4.58 10.92
N ARG A 400 13.40 5.44 10.27
CA ARG A 400 14.41 5.01 9.27
C ARG A 400 15.49 4.14 9.91
N PHE A 401 15.89 4.48 11.11
CA PHE A 401 16.84 3.70 11.89
C PHE A 401 16.29 2.29 12.19
N LYS A 402 15.01 2.21 12.57
CA LYS A 402 14.32 0.95 12.84
C LYS A 402 14.12 0.12 11.57
N GLU A 403 13.70 0.73 10.45
CA GLU A 403 13.53 0.03 9.16
C GLU A 403 14.85 -0.43 8.54
N LEU A 404 15.87 0.42 8.55
CA LEU A 404 17.22 0.05 8.10
C LEU A 404 17.75 -1.12 8.92
N ARG A 405 17.53 -1.09 10.21
CA ARG A 405 17.95 -2.10 11.15
C ARG A 405 17.23 -3.43 10.93
N GLU A 406 15.90 -3.40 10.83
CA GLU A 406 15.08 -4.59 10.56
C GLU A 406 15.35 -5.15 9.17
N GLY A 407 15.54 -4.29 8.16
CA GLY A 407 15.89 -4.68 6.79
C GLY A 407 17.30 -5.28 6.64
N MET A 408 18.23 -4.94 7.53
CA MET A 408 19.60 -5.45 7.56
C MET A 408 19.78 -6.67 8.47
N GLY A 409 18.74 -7.08 9.22
CA GLY A 409 18.83 -8.19 10.17
C GLY A 409 19.79 -7.92 11.32
N LEU A 410 19.84 -6.68 11.83
CA LEU A 410 20.81 -6.27 12.84
C LEU A 410 20.38 -6.73 14.24
N PRO A 411 21.35 -7.08 15.11
CA PRO A 411 21.06 -7.57 16.45
C PRO A 411 20.47 -6.48 17.36
N ARG A 412 19.58 -6.90 18.28
CA ARG A 412 18.90 -6.01 19.24
C ARG A 412 19.70 -5.84 20.51
N VAL A 413 19.40 -4.78 21.28
CA VAL A 413 19.97 -4.60 22.61
C VAL A 413 19.66 -5.82 23.47
N GLY A 414 20.69 -6.38 24.06
CA GLY A 414 20.61 -7.60 24.85
C GLY A 414 21.02 -8.86 24.10
N GLU A 415 20.95 -8.90 22.77
CA GLU A 415 21.39 -10.03 21.97
C GLU A 415 22.92 -10.18 21.98
N ARG A 416 23.35 -11.41 21.76
CA ARG A 416 24.78 -11.76 21.70
C ARG A 416 25.19 -11.96 20.25
N VAL A 417 26.38 -11.50 19.93
CA VAL A 417 27.00 -11.63 18.62
C VAL A 417 28.41 -12.21 18.74
N ARG A 418 28.76 -13.09 17.80
CA ARG A 418 30.08 -13.71 17.73
C ARG A 418 30.91 -13.07 16.64
N SER A 419 32.11 -12.62 16.95
CA SER A 419 33.08 -12.19 15.95
C SER A 419 33.65 -13.41 15.23
N LYS A 420 33.48 -13.48 13.91
CA LYS A 420 34.03 -14.54 13.07
C LYS A 420 35.56 -14.48 12.98
N ALA A 421 36.12 -13.28 13.14
CA ALA A 421 37.58 -13.06 13.04
C ALA A 421 38.31 -13.47 14.32
N PHE A 422 37.72 -13.26 15.50
CA PHE A 422 38.40 -13.43 16.79
C PHE A 422 37.75 -14.47 17.70
N ASP A 423 36.70 -15.11 17.23
CA ASP A 423 35.91 -16.11 17.99
C ASP A 423 35.49 -15.62 19.39
N THR A 424 35.17 -14.35 19.50
CA THR A 424 34.78 -13.68 20.72
C THR A 424 33.27 -13.37 20.72
N ILE A 425 32.64 -13.47 21.88
CA ILE A 425 31.21 -13.18 22.05
C ILE A 425 31.05 -11.82 22.71
N TRP A 426 30.20 -11.00 22.11
CA TRP A 426 29.87 -9.65 22.54
C TRP A 426 28.38 -9.49 22.78
N LYS A 427 28.00 -8.61 23.69
CA LYS A 427 26.60 -8.27 23.96
C LYS A 427 26.30 -6.88 23.43
N VAL A 428 25.19 -6.74 22.71
CA VAL A 428 24.70 -5.42 22.28
C VAL A 428 24.16 -4.69 23.49
N ILE A 429 24.74 -3.54 23.84
CA ILE A 429 24.37 -2.76 25.01
C ILE A 429 23.62 -1.47 24.64
N GLU A 430 23.81 -0.96 23.42
CA GLU A 430 23.22 0.30 22.98
C GLU A 430 23.08 0.30 21.47
N GLU A 431 22.00 0.90 21.01
CA GLU A 431 21.78 1.25 19.62
C GLU A 431 21.89 2.76 19.49
N LYS A 432 22.63 3.22 18.51
CA LYS A 432 22.81 4.65 18.28
C LYS A 432 22.97 4.99 16.81
N GLU A 433 22.75 6.23 16.52
CA GLU A 433 23.02 6.85 15.23
C GLU A 433 24.36 7.57 15.30
N ILE A 434 25.23 7.35 14.34
CA ILE A 434 26.48 8.08 14.20
C ILE A 434 26.53 8.80 12.87
N TRP A 435 27.09 10.00 12.87
CA TRP A 435 27.29 10.78 11.66
C TRP A 435 28.65 10.42 11.04
N ILE A 436 28.65 10.07 9.77
CA ILE A 436 29.85 9.83 8.98
C ILE A 436 29.90 10.81 7.82
N GLU A 437 31.09 11.11 7.33
CA GLU A 437 31.24 11.82 6.06
C GLU A 437 30.67 10.95 4.93
N ALA A 438 29.75 11.53 4.13
CA ALA A 438 29.22 10.82 2.99
C ALA A 438 30.33 10.59 1.95
N PRO A 439 30.46 9.38 1.37
CA PRO A 439 31.38 9.18 0.26
C PRO A 439 31.00 10.12 -0.88
N ASP A 440 32.00 10.70 -1.55
CA ASP A 440 31.84 11.67 -2.64
C ASP A 440 30.87 11.14 -3.71
N THR A 441 29.62 11.55 -3.64
CA THR A 441 28.64 11.34 -4.70
C THR A 441 28.50 12.65 -5.48
N PRO A 442 28.72 12.63 -6.82
CA PRO A 442 28.87 13.85 -7.63
C PRO A 442 27.65 14.77 -7.75
N HIS A 443 26.52 14.49 -7.09
CA HIS A 443 25.26 15.20 -7.30
C HIS A 443 24.56 15.75 -6.04
N LEU A 444 25.21 15.77 -4.89
CA LEU A 444 24.67 16.35 -3.64
C LEU A 444 25.66 17.35 -3.03
N GLU A 445 25.69 18.54 -3.62
CA GLU A 445 26.27 19.73 -2.95
C GLU A 445 25.33 20.19 -1.85
N GLN A 446 25.48 19.76 -0.61
CA GLN A 446 25.12 20.56 0.59
C GLN A 446 25.08 19.83 1.94
N ASN A 447 25.33 18.51 2.06
CA ASN A 447 25.56 17.94 3.40
C ASN A 447 26.62 16.83 3.33
N LYS A 448 27.81 17.14 3.76
CA LYS A 448 28.96 16.18 3.81
C LYS A 448 28.83 15.12 4.91
N THR A 449 27.73 15.06 5.65
CA THR A 449 27.56 14.09 6.73
C THR A 449 26.25 13.32 6.57
N GLN A 450 26.35 11.99 6.64
CA GLN A 450 25.20 11.08 6.63
C GLN A 450 25.12 10.35 7.96
N SER A 451 23.91 10.25 8.53
CA SER A 451 23.72 9.43 9.72
C SER A 451 23.62 7.95 9.33
N VAL A 452 24.34 7.11 10.02
CA VAL A 452 24.31 5.66 9.81
C VAL A 452 24.00 4.96 11.13
N PRO A 453 23.23 3.86 11.08
CA PRO A 453 22.98 3.06 12.26
C PRO A 453 24.30 2.48 12.80
N ALA A 454 24.38 2.39 14.11
CA ALA A 454 25.51 1.79 14.81
C ALA A 454 25.01 1.07 16.07
N ILE A 455 25.79 0.10 16.51
CA ILE A 455 25.58 -0.55 17.81
C ILE A 455 26.83 -0.41 18.67
N SER A 456 26.62 -0.30 19.97
CA SER A 456 27.70 -0.44 20.95
C SER A 456 27.69 -1.88 21.46
N LEU A 457 28.86 -2.52 21.39
CA LEU A 457 29.07 -3.88 21.83
C LEU A 457 29.91 -3.86 23.11
N ARG A 458 29.54 -4.68 24.09
CA ARG A 458 30.37 -4.97 25.24
C ARG A 458 30.93 -6.37 25.13
N TYR A 459 32.21 -6.53 25.30
CA TYR A 459 32.86 -7.83 25.34
C TYR A 459 32.20 -8.72 26.39
N TRP A 460 31.80 -9.92 25.99
CA TRP A 460 31.12 -10.85 26.87
C TRP A 460 32.05 -11.97 27.31
N LYS A 461 32.62 -12.71 26.35
CA LYS A 461 33.58 -13.78 26.63
C LYS A 461 34.29 -14.22 25.34
N GLU A 462 35.38 -14.98 25.48
CA GLU A 462 35.88 -15.82 24.39
C GLU A 462 34.96 -17.03 24.20
N ALA A 463 34.77 -17.50 22.97
CA ALA A 463 33.84 -18.58 22.67
C ALA A 463 34.17 -19.87 23.43
N ALA A 464 35.44 -20.07 23.79
CA ALA A 464 35.96 -21.24 24.52
C ALA A 464 36.08 -21.03 26.04
N SER A 465 35.74 -19.84 26.58
CA SER A 465 35.92 -19.53 28.03
C SER A 465 34.61 -19.49 28.80
N ASN A 466 34.61 -19.97 30.04
CA ASN A 466 33.46 -20.01 30.94
C ASN A 466 33.40 -18.82 31.90
N GLY A 467 33.71 -17.61 31.51
CA GLY A 467 33.68 -16.43 32.41
C GLY A 467 33.18 -15.15 31.77
N PRO A 468 32.68 -14.17 32.54
CA PRO A 468 32.30 -12.86 32.03
C PRO A 468 33.55 -12.07 31.62
N GLY A 469 33.49 -11.43 30.48
CA GLY A 469 34.61 -10.68 29.89
C GLY A 469 34.90 -9.34 30.53
N THR A 470 36.08 -8.83 30.29
CA THR A 470 36.61 -7.56 30.79
C THR A 470 35.98 -6.36 30.09
N GLY A 471 34.91 -5.84 30.50
CA GLY A 471 34.33 -4.51 30.25
C GLY A 471 34.66 -3.65 28.99
N LYS A 472 35.40 -4.17 28.01
CA LYS A 472 35.72 -3.45 26.75
C LYS A 472 34.47 -3.19 25.93
N THR A 473 34.32 -1.98 25.43
CA THR A 473 33.23 -1.60 24.53
C THR A 473 33.76 -1.32 23.14
N LEU A 474 33.00 -1.73 22.12
CA LEU A 474 33.28 -1.48 20.72
C LEU A 474 32.03 -0.88 20.06
N THR A 475 32.19 0.11 19.20
CA THR A 475 31.10 0.64 18.38
C THR A 475 31.27 0.14 16.97
N CYS A 476 30.28 -0.58 16.44
CA CYS A 476 30.25 -1.06 15.06
C CYS A 476 29.32 -0.18 14.25
N ARG A 477 29.79 0.22 13.05
CA ARG A 477 29.03 1.02 12.09
C ARG A 477 28.39 0.12 11.06
N TYR A 478 27.25 0.53 10.55
CA TYR A 478 26.58 -0.10 9.42
C TYR A 478 26.50 0.90 8.28
N SER A 479 26.87 0.49 7.08
CA SER A 479 26.68 1.28 5.86
C SER A 479 25.82 0.51 4.86
N GLU A 480 25.04 1.21 4.05
CA GLU A 480 24.20 0.60 3.01
C GLU A 480 25.05 -0.04 1.88
N VAL A 481 26.29 0.40 1.71
CA VAL A 481 27.18 -0.03 0.64
C VAL A 481 28.02 -1.25 1.04
N ASP A 482 28.48 -1.28 2.29
CA ASP A 482 29.22 -2.41 2.84
C ASP A 482 28.40 -3.01 3.98
N LYS A 483 28.06 -4.28 3.89
CA LYS A 483 27.43 -5.03 5.00
C LYS A 483 28.52 -5.61 5.91
N PRO A 484 29.27 -4.79 6.68
CA PRO A 484 30.44 -5.25 7.42
C PRO A 484 30.04 -6.20 8.54
N PHE A 485 28.77 -6.14 8.99
CA PHE A 485 28.32 -7.01 10.07
C PHE A 485 28.17 -8.45 9.61
N ASP A 486 27.49 -8.73 8.52
CA ASP A 486 27.26 -10.10 8.03
C ASP A 486 28.55 -10.83 7.64
N HIS A 487 29.61 -10.08 7.28
CA HIS A 487 30.92 -10.67 6.97
C HIS A 487 31.76 -10.98 8.20
N HIS A 488 31.62 -10.20 9.28
CA HIS A 488 32.51 -10.26 10.43
C HIS A 488 31.83 -10.76 11.71
N TRP A 489 30.51 -10.81 11.74
CA TRP A 489 29.72 -11.12 12.93
C TRP A 489 28.64 -12.18 12.66
N GLU A 490 28.33 -12.97 13.66
CA GLU A 490 27.25 -13.95 13.68
C GLU A 490 26.34 -13.64 14.88
N ILE A 491 25.02 -13.57 14.63
CA ILE A 491 24.05 -13.35 15.70
C ILE A 491 23.82 -14.70 16.38
N LEU A 492 24.06 -14.73 17.69
CA LEU A 492 23.78 -15.90 18.53
C LEU A 492 22.38 -15.77 19.09
N TYR A 493 21.48 -16.60 18.62
CA TYR A 493 20.15 -16.72 19.20
C TYR A 493 20.23 -17.62 20.44
N ASP A 494 19.67 -17.13 21.55
CA ASP A 494 19.47 -17.99 22.72
C ASP A 494 18.33 -18.98 22.41
N TRP A 495 18.64 -20.26 22.40
CA TRP A 495 17.69 -21.35 22.27
C TRP A 495 16.99 -21.62 23.60
#